data_6202950c9833c1b3e8319aa17d33a1e6
#
_entry.id   6202950c9833c1b3e8319aa17d33a1e6
#
_cell.length_a   1.000
_cell.length_b   1.000
_cell.length_c   1.000
_cell.angle_alpha   90.00
_cell.angle_beta   90.00
_cell.angle_gamma   90.00
#
_symmetry.space_group_name_H-M   'P 1'
#
loop_
_entity.id
_entity.type
_entity.pdbx_description
1 polymer ?
#
loop_
_entity_poly.entity_id
_entity_poly.type
_entity_poly.pdbx_seq_one_letter_code
_entity_poly.pdbx_strand_id
1 'polypeptide(L)'
;MNFKPFDKKIWLATAMKHGEEIKYIQEAFDTNWITTEGTNLVAIEQQMSEQIGCKYAVALSCGTAALHLAVKLAGVKEGDTVFCTDMTFDATVNAVMYERAVPVFIDTEYDSWNMDPVALEKAFELYPNTKVIMVV
;
A
#
# COMPACT_ATOMS: atom_id res chain seq x y z
N MET A 1 -22.54 7.82 29.55
CA MET A 1 -23.27 7.67 28.27
C MET A 1 -23.54 6.18 28.07
N ASN A 2 -24.81 5.78 27.93
CA ASN A 2 -25.13 4.39 27.60
C ASN A 2 -25.08 4.24 26.07
N PHE A 3 -23.98 3.72 25.53
CA PHE A 3 -23.90 3.37 24.13
C PHE A 3 -24.69 2.08 23.87
N LYS A 4 -25.70 2.16 23.01
CA LYS A 4 -26.37 0.97 22.49
C LYS A 4 -25.49 0.41 21.37
N PRO A 5 -25.04 -0.86 21.44
CA PRO A 5 -24.27 -1.47 20.36
C PRO A 5 -25.13 -1.55 19.08
N PHE A 6 -24.47 -1.48 17.94
CA PHE A 6 -25.15 -1.65 16.66
C PHE A 6 -25.72 -3.07 16.53
N ASP A 7 -26.91 -3.20 15.99
CA ASP A 7 -27.57 -4.49 15.78
C ASP A 7 -26.84 -5.37 14.75
N LYS A 8 -26.03 -4.74 13.89
CA LYS A 8 -25.21 -5.43 12.88
C LYS A 8 -23.77 -4.94 12.95
N LYS A 9 -22.83 -5.84 12.68
CA LYS A 9 -21.41 -5.50 12.57
C LYS A 9 -21.20 -4.53 11.41
N ILE A 10 -20.54 -3.41 11.69
CA ILE A 10 -20.05 -2.47 10.67
C ILE A 10 -18.64 -2.92 10.30
N TRP A 11 -18.45 -3.28 9.02
CA TRP A 11 -17.14 -3.68 8.51
C TRP A 11 -16.37 -2.45 8.05
N LEU A 12 -15.07 -2.41 8.31
CA LEU A 12 -14.19 -1.36 7.81
C LEU A 12 -14.13 -1.40 6.27
N ALA A 13 -14.00 -2.58 5.71
CA ALA A 13 -14.02 -2.83 4.28
C ALA A 13 -14.57 -4.21 3.98
N THR A 14 -15.24 -4.35 2.86
CA THR A 14 -15.72 -5.64 2.34
C THR A 14 -15.27 -5.81 0.91
N ALA A 15 -14.96 -7.06 0.52
CA ALA A 15 -14.69 -7.36 -0.87
C ALA A 15 -15.94 -7.13 -1.73
N MET A 16 -15.80 -6.40 -2.82
CA MET A 16 -16.84 -6.26 -3.84
C MET A 16 -16.72 -7.41 -4.84
N LYS A 17 -17.85 -8.00 -5.18
CA LYS A 17 -17.95 -9.09 -6.17
C LYS A 17 -18.76 -8.60 -7.35
N HIS A 18 -18.25 -8.82 -8.56
CA HIS A 18 -18.91 -8.41 -9.81
C HIS A 18 -19.54 -9.59 -10.56
N GLY A 19 -19.24 -10.84 -10.13
CA GLY A 19 -19.82 -12.07 -10.70
C GLY A 19 -18.93 -12.76 -11.75
N GLU A 20 -17.90 -12.09 -12.24
CA GLU A 20 -17.00 -12.65 -13.25
C GLU A 20 -15.80 -13.41 -12.64
N GLU A 21 -15.53 -13.23 -11.35
CA GLU A 21 -14.34 -13.76 -10.68
C GLU A 21 -14.21 -15.29 -10.84
N ILE A 22 -15.33 -16.01 -10.70
CA ILE A 22 -15.36 -17.48 -10.81
C ILE A 22 -14.98 -17.94 -12.21
N LYS A 23 -15.33 -17.17 -13.24
CA LYS A 23 -14.97 -17.49 -14.62
C LYS A 23 -13.46 -17.47 -14.83
N TYR A 24 -12.76 -16.45 -14.34
CA TYR A 24 -11.31 -16.36 -14.42
C TYR A 24 -10.61 -17.42 -13.57
N ILE A 25 -11.17 -17.75 -12.41
CA ILE A 25 -10.66 -18.84 -11.58
C ILE A 25 -10.79 -20.18 -12.32
N GLN A 26 -11.97 -20.46 -12.91
CA GLN A 26 -12.21 -21.69 -13.66
C GLN A 26 -11.28 -21.79 -14.87
N GLU A 27 -11.10 -20.70 -15.62
CA GLU A 27 -10.16 -20.66 -16.75
C GLU A 27 -8.72 -20.99 -16.34
N ALA A 28 -8.27 -20.44 -15.19
CA ALA A 28 -6.94 -20.74 -14.68
C ALA A 28 -6.77 -22.24 -14.34
N PHE A 29 -7.81 -22.89 -13.78
CA PHE A 29 -7.81 -24.32 -13.53
C PHE A 29 -7.86 -25.14 -14.83
N ASP A 30 -8.72 -24.80 -15.76
CA ASP A 30 -8.90 -25.52 -17.03
C ASP A 30 -7.64 -25.46 -17.90
N THR A 31 -6.90 -24.37 -17.84
CA THR A 31 -5.65 -24.16 -18.57
C THR A 31 -4.39 -24.54 -17.79
N ASN A 32 -4.55 -24.97 -16.52
CA ASN A 32 -3.46 -25.27 -15.59
C ASN A 32 -2.50 -24.10 -15.30
N TRP A 33 -2.99 -22.84 -15.42
CA TRP A 33 -2.24 -21.64 -15.09
C TRP A 33 -2.57 -21.13 -13.68
N ILE A 34 -2.38 -21.98 -12.67
CA ILE A 34 -2.49 -21.68 -11.23
C ILE A 34 -1.11 -21.47 -10.60
N THR A 35 -0.31 -20.62 -11.21
CA THR A 35 1.07 -20.33 -10.83
C THR A 35 1.29 -18.81 -10.71
N THR A 36 2.55 -18.41 -10.50
CA THR A 36 2.98 -17.01 -10.52
C THR A 36 3.07 -16.40 -11.91
N GLU A 37 2.70 -17.15 -12.95
CA GLU A 37 2.63 -16.74 -14.35
C GLU A 37 1.28 -17.16 -14.92
N GLY A 38 0.88 -16.58 -16.04
CA GLY A 38 -0.34 -16.95 -16.75
C GLY A 38 -1.00 -15.77 -17.45
N THR A 39 -1.97 -16.09 -18.33
CA THR A 39 -2.67 -15.11 -19.16
C THR A 39 -3.37 -14.03 -18.35
N ASN A 40 -4.02 -14.40 -17.24
CA ASN A 40 -4.72 -13.47 -16.36
C ASN A 40 -3.76 -12.49 -15.67
N LEU A 41 -2.57 -12.95 -15.29
CA LEU A 41 -1.56 -12.09 -14.68
C LEU A 41 -0.99 -11.08 -15.69
N VAL A 42 -0.65 -11.54 -16.88
CA VAL A 42 -0.19 -10.67 -17.98
C VAL A 42 -1.27 -9.65 -18.36
N ALA A 43 -2.53 -10.08 -18.42
CA ALA A 43 -3.64 -9.20 -18.75
C ALA A 43 -3.84 -8.08 -17.73
N ILE A 44 -3.77 -8.38 -16.43
CA ILE A 44 -3.92 -7.34 -15.39
C ILE A 44 -2.75 -6.36 -15.41
N GLU A 45 -1.51 -6.82 -15.58
CA GLU A 45 -0.35 -5.95 -15.69
C GLU A 45 -0.44 -5.00 -16.89
N GLN A 46 -0.87 -5.52 -18.03
CA GLN A 46 -1.08 -4.71 -19.23
C GLN A 46 -2.20 -3.69 -19.03
N GLN A 47 -3.36 -4.10 -18.56
CA GLN A 47 -4.50 -3.21 -18.31
C GLN A 47 -4.17 -2.11 -17.31
N MET A 48 -3.48 -2.44 -16.22
CA MET A 48 -3.04 -1.46 -15.23
C MET A 48 -2.05 -0.46 -15.81
N SER A 49 -1.09 -0.94 -16.61
CA SER A 49 -0.13 -0.09 -17.31
C SER A 49 -0.82 0.91 -18.25
N GLU A 50 -1.79 0.44 -19.05
CA GLU A 50 -2.57 1.27 -19.96
C GLU A 50 -3.48 2.26 -19.23
N GLN A 51 -4.19 1.81 -18.19
CA GLN A 51 -5.15 2.63 -17.44
C GLN A 51 -4.47 3.75 -16.65
N ILE A 52 -3.30 3.48 -16.06
CA ILE A 52 -2.54 4.44 -15.26
C ILE A 52 -1.64 5.31 -16.16
N GLY A 53 -1.35 4.87 -17.39
CA GLY A 53 -0.45 5.55 -18.30
C GLY A 53 1.03 5.38 -17.94
N CYS A 54 1.38 4.31 -17.22
CA CYS A 54 2.76 3.98 -16.92
C CYS A 54 3.32 2.97 -17.95
N LYS A 55 4.64 2.90 -18.06
CA LYS A 55 5.28 2.01 -19.04
C LYS A 55 5.17 0.53 -18.68
N TYR A 56 5.19 0.23 -17.38
CA TYR A 56 5.13 -1.13 -16.86
C TYR A 56 4.29 -1.18 -15.60
N ALA A 57 3.62 -2.29 -15.38
CA ALA A 57 3.00 -2.65 -14.12
C ALA A 57 3.45 -4.07 -13.74
N VAL A 58 3.56 -4.34 -12.45
CA VAL A 58 3.97 -5.65 -11.92
C VAL A 58 2.99 -6.05 -10.85
N ALA A 59 2.35 -7.19 -11.02
CA ALA A 59 1.45 -7.77 -10.02
C ALA A 59 2.26 -8.45 -8.91
N LEU A 60 1.90 -8.16 -7.67
CA LEU A 60 2.54 -8.72 -6.47
C LEU A 60 1.50 -9.40 -5.59
N SER A 61 1.94 -10.28 -4.71
CA SER A 61 1.07 -11.09 -3.86
C SER A 61 0.20 -10.27 -2.89
N CYS A 62 0.67 -9.08 -2.50
CA CYS A 62 -0.06 -8.19 -1.59
C CYS A 62 0.53 -6.77 -1.62
N GLY A 63 -0.24 -5.81 -1.07
CA GLY A 63 0.20 -4.43 -0.93
C GLY A 63 1.48 -4.25 -0.09
N THR A 64 1.68 -5.06 0.94
CA THR A 64 2.91 -5.05 1.74
C THR A 64 4.16 -5.36 0.90
N ALA A 65 4.07 -6.35 0.01
CA ALA A 65 5.15 -6.67 -0.91
C ALA A 65 5.41 -5.52 -1.91
N ALA A 66 4.35 -4.86 -2.37
CA ALA A 66 4.46 -3.70 -3.25
C ALA A 66 5.12 -2.50 -2.56
N LEU A 67 4.72 -2.21 -1.33
CA LEU A 67 5.34 -1.15 -0.51
C LEU A 67 6.82 -1.44 -0.25
N HIS A 68 7.17 -2.68 0.13
CA HIS A 68 8.56 -3.06 0.35
C HIS A 68 9.41 -2.89 -0.92
N LEU A 69 8.91 -3.33 -2.07
CA LEU A 69 9.59 -3.14 -3.34
C LEU A 69 9.74 -1.65 -3.69
N ALA A 70 8.72 -0.84 -3.45
CA ALA A 70 8.76 0.61 -3.69
C ALA A 70 9.81 1.31 -2.81
N VAL A 71 9.88 0.99 -1.51
CA VAL A 71 10.89 1.53 -0.58
C VAL A 71 12.30 1.15 -1.04
N LYS A 72 12.49 -0.09 -1.46
CA LYS A 72 13.77 -0.57 -1.99
C LYS A 72 14.16 0.13 -3.30
N LEU A 73 13.23 0.33 -4.22
CA LEU A 73 13.46 1.05 -5.48
C LEU A 73 13.72 2.54 -5.26
N ALA A 74 13.14 3.14 -4.21
CA ALA A 74 13.44 4.51 -3.77
C ALA A 74 14.87 4.66 -3.23
N GLY A 75 15.60 3.55 -3.07
CA GLY A 75 17.00 3.54 -2.65
C GLY A 75 17.21 3.67 -1.15
N VAL A 76 16.19 3.41 -0.34
CA VAL A 76 16.28 3.38 1.12
C VAL A 76 17.25 2.29 1.57
N LYS A 77 18.09 2.62 2.54
CA LYS A 77 19.12 1.74 3.10
C LYS A 77 19.04 1.69 4.62
N GLU A 78 19.73 0.73 5.20
CA GLU A 78 19.86 0.61 6.65
C GLU A 78 20.32 1.93 7.29
N GLY A 79 19.58 2.39 8.30
CA GLY A 79 19.82 3.63 9.01
C GLY A 79 19.25 4.90 8.35
N ASP A 80 18.75 4.83 7.12
CA ASP A 80 18.06 5.97 6.51
C ASP A 80 16.76 6.27 7.26
N THR A 81 16.37 7.54 7.26
CA THR A 81 15.09 7.99 7.82
C THR A 81 14.03 8.05 6.71
N VAL A 82 12.83 7.55 7.01
CA VAL A 82 11.65 7.61 6.13
C VAL A 82 10.49 8.20 6.90
N PHE A 83 9.86 9.25 6.37
CA PHE A 83 8.65 9.82 6.97
C PHE A 83 7.44 8.97 6.58
N CYS A 84 6.60 8.65 7.57
CA CYS A 84 5.41 7.83 7.40
C CYS A 84 4.21 8.53 8.02
N THR A 85 3.06 8.50 7.36
CA THR A 85 1.79 8.86 8.01
C THR A 85 1.59 7.96 9.23
N ASP A 86 1.13 8.52 10.36
CA ASP A 86 0.85 7.73 11.57
C ASP A 86 -0.51 7.02 11.50
N MET A 87 -1.50 7.63 10.86
CA MET A 87 -2.81 7.02 10.62
C MET A 87 -2.77 6.15 9.36
N THR A 88 -2.25 4.94 9.50
CA THR A 88 -2.11 4.00 8.39
C THR A 88 -2.17 2.55 8.88
N PHE A 89 -2.33 1.63 7.94
CA PHE A 89 -2.10 0.22 8.20
C PHE A 89 -0.62 -0.04 8.47
N ASP A 90 -0.30 -0.94 9.37
CA ASP A 90 1.07 -1.23 9.82
C ASP A 90 2.03 -1.65 8.68
N ALA A 91 1.49 -2.17 7.58
CA ALA A 91 2.26 -2.54 6.38
C ALA A 91 3.10 -1.39 5.83
N THR A 92 2.65 -0.13 5.97
CA THR A 92 3.38 1.06 5.55
C THR A 92 4.71 1.17 6.30
N VAL A 93 4.68 1.02 7.60
CA VAL A 93 5.86 1.10 8.46
C VAL A 93 6.72 -0.15 8.36
N ASN A 94 6.09 -1.32 8.27
CA ASN A 94 6.79 -2.59 8.12
C ASN A 94 7.69 -2.62 6.89
N ALA A 95 7.26 -2.02 5.76
CA ALA A 95 8.06 -1.92 4.56
C ALA A 95 9.39 -1.16 4.79
N VAL A 96 9.35 -0.11 5.60
CA VAL A 96 10.55 0.66 6.02
C VAL A 96 11.45 -0.19 6.92
N MET A 97 10.84 -0.86 7.89
CA MET A 97 11.57 -1.71 8.84
C MET A 97 12.27 -2.90 8.17
N TYR A 98 11.72 -3.44 7.08
CA TYR A 98 12.36 -4.52 6.31
C TYR A 98 13.68 -4.10 5.67
N GLU A 99 13.85 -2.83 5.33
CA GLU A 99 15.13 -2.28 4.88
C GLU A 99 16.03 -1.81 6.04
N ARG A 100 15.66 -2.08 7.31
CA ARG A 100 16.34 -1.64 8.54
C ARG A 100 16.48 -0.12 8.60
N ALA A 101 15.61 0.60 7.95
CA ALA A 101 15.50 2.04 8.02
C ALA A 101 14.67 2.48 9.24
N VAL A 102 14.74 3.74 9.56
CA VAL A 102 14.10 4.33 10.74
C VAL A 102 12.82 5.06 10.30
N PRO A 103 11.62 4.57 10.64
CA PRO A 103 10.40 5.30 10.37
C PRO A 103 10.27 6.46 11.35
N VAL A 104 9.90 7.63 10.83
CA VAL A 104 9.52 8.80 11.62
C VAL A 104 8.06 9.10 11.29
N PHE A 105 7.22 9.05 12.31
CA PHE A 105 5.79 9.25 12.15
C PHE A 105 5.47 10.74 12.05
N ILE A 106 4.64 11.07 11.07
CA ILE A 106 4.09 12.41 10.85
C ILE A 106 2.62 12.37 11.19
N ASP A 107 2.20 13.24 12.10
CA ASP A 107 0.82 13.33 12.60
C ASP A 107 -0.15 13.71 11.48
N THR A 108 -1.43 13.49 11.70
CA THR A 108 -2.51 13.86 10.79
C THR A 108 -3.09 15.22 11.13
N GLU A 109 -3.55 15.95 10.14
CA GLU A 109 -4.35 17.15 10.35
C GLU A 109 -5.83 16.81 10.62
N TYR A 110 -6.58 17.74 11.23
CA TYR A 110 -7.91 17.44 11.78
C TYR A 110 -9.06 17.42 10.75
N ASP A 111 -8.89 18.01 9.58
CA ASP A 111 -9.99 18.15 8.62
C ASP A 111 -10.17 16.90 7.76
N SER A 112 -9.10 16.39 7.18
CA SER A 112 -9.13 15.23 6.28
C SER A 112 -8.52 13.97 6.85
N TRP A 113 -7.80 14.08 7.97
CA TRP A 113 -7.05 12.99 8.62
C TRP A 113 -5.88 12.47 7.77
N ASN A 114 -5.45 13.26 6.81
CA ASN A 114 -4.22 13.00 6.05
C ASN A 114 -2.99 13.55 6.78
N MET A 115 -1.80 13.22 6.27
CA MET A 115 -0.54 13.73 6.82
C MET A 115 -0.55 15.25 6.93
N ASP A 116 -0.23 15.80 8.12
CA ASP A 116 -0.17 17.23 8.36
C ASP A 116 1.06 17.85 7.68
N PRO A 117 0.88 18.79 6.72
CA PRO A 117 1.99 19.47 6.07
C PRO A 117 2.87 20.27 7.04
N VAL A 118 2.30 20.82 8.13
CA VAL A 118 3.04 21.60 9.13
C VAL A 118 3.92 20.68 9.96
N ALA A 119 3.40 19.53 10.38
CA ALA A 119 4.18 18.50 11.06
C ALA A 119 5.29 17.94 10.17
N LEU A 120 5.01 17.75 8.88
CA LEU A 120 6.00 17.29 7.89
C LEU A 120 7.13 18.31 7.70
N GLU A 121 6.82 19.60 7.58
CA GLU A 121 7.83 20.67 7.47
C GLU A 121 8.76 20.68 8.68
N LYS A 122 8.19 20.59 9.87
CA LYS A 122 8.97 20.47 11.12
C LYS A 122 9.82 19.20 11.18
N ALA A 123 9.34 18.09 10.64
CA ALA A 123 10.12 16.85 10.57
C ALA A 123 11.35 17.02 9.66
N PHE A 124 11.26 17.76 8.56
CA PHE A 124 12.41 18.08 7.71
C PHE A 124 13.46 18.96 8.41
N GLU A 125 13.04 19.86 9.32
CA GLU A 125 13.99 20.61 10.16
C GLU A 125 14.78 19.69 11.09
N LEU A 126 14.12 18.67 11.65
CA LEU A 126 14.73 17.71 12.58
C LEU A 126 15.56 16.62 11.86
N TYR A 127 15.13 16.22 10.66
CA TYR A 127 15.73 15.15 9.87
C TYR A 127 16.01 15.61 8.43
N PRO A 128 16.92 16.56 8.21
CA PRO A 128 17.11 17.23 6.91
C PRO A 128 17.62 16.32 5.79
N ASN A 129 18.12 15.14 6.13
CA ASN A 129 18.63 14.17 5.15
C ASN A 129 17.58 13.17 4.64
N THR A 130 16.34 13.25 5.15
CA THR A 130 15.25 12.36 4.72
C THR A 130 14.86 12.65 3.28
N LYS A 131 14.76 11.59 2.45
CA LYS A 131 14.48 11.70 1.02
C LYS A 131 13.20 10.99 0.59
N VAL A 132 12.62 10.20 1.48
CA VAL A 132 11.46 9.36 1.18
C VAL A 132 10.35 9.64 2.19
N ILE A 133 9.15 9.83 1.66
CA ILE A 133 7.92 10.02 2.43
C ILE A 133 6.93 8.96 1.95
N MET A 134 6.30 8.27 2.88
CA MET A 134 5.21 7.34 2.62
C MET A 134 3.90 7.97 3.10
N VAL A 135 3.07 8.37 2.14
CA VAL A 135 1.78 9.03 2.38
C VAL A 135 0.66 8.03 2.09
N VAL A 136 -0.36 8.00 2.95
CA VAL A 136 -1.56 7.16 2.82
C VAL A 136 -2.80 8.03 2.85
#